data_797e116187840946abbd6eaf06b1feb8
#
_entry.id   797e116187840946abbd6eaf06b1feb8
#
_cell.length_a   1.000
_cell.length_b   1.000
_cell.length_c   1.000
_cell.angle_alpha   90.00
_cell.angle_beta   90.00
_cell.angle_gamma   90.00
#
_symmetry.space_group_name_H-M   'P 1'
#
loop_
_entity.id
_entity.type
_entity.pdbx_description
1 polymer ?
#
loop_
_entity_poly.entity_id
_entity_poly.type
_entity_poly.pdbx_seq_one_letter_code
_entity_poly.pdbx_strand_id
1 'polypeptide(L)' 'MKIPFATFKPMHDEIRKDLDQAYNKVIDSNYFIQGKECELFEKEFADYCNAKYCVGVATGLDALYLILRAMNIGNGDEVI' A
#
# COMPACT_ATOMS: atom_id res chain seq x y z
N MET A 1 26.82 -24.86 -7.38
CA MET A 1 26.12 -23.62 -7.04
C MET A 1 24.74 -23.62 -7.67
N LYS A 2 23.69 -23.44 -6.88
CA LYS A 2 22.33 -23.31 -7.40
C LYS A 2 21.94 -21.85 -7.40
N ILE A 3 21.59 -21.34 -8.56
CA ILE A 3 21.08 -19.97 -8.71
C ILE A 3 19.58 -20.07 -8.96
N PRO A 4 18.72 -19.55 -8.07
CA PRO A 4 17.26 -19.57 -8.29
C PRO A 4 16.87 -18.66 -9.44
N PHE A 5 15.81 -19.02 -10.17
CA PHE A 5 15.26 -18.19 -11.23
C PHE A 5 14.78 -16.83 -10.69
N ALA A 6 14.14 -16.84 -9.53
CA ALA A 6 13.70 -15.64 -8.83
C ALA A 6 13.83 -15.82 -7.32
N THR A 7 14.21 -14.76 -6.61
CA THR A 7 14.24 -14.76 -5.15
C THR A 7 14.13 -13.33 -4.63
N PHE A 8 13.35 -13.15 -3.58
CA PHE A 8 13.25 -11.88 -2.84
C PHE A 8 14.28 -11.78 -1.70
N LYS A 9 15.06 -12.85 -1.48
CA LYS A 9 15.97 -12.92 -0.33
C LYS A 9 16.94 -11.74 -0.23
N PRO A 10 17.70 -11.35 -1.27
CA PRO A 10 18.65 -10.24 -1.16
C PRO A 10 17.97 -8.92 -0.76
N MET A 11 16.83 -8.62 -1.36
CA MET A 11 16.05 -7.42 -1.05
C MET A 11 15.54 -7.43 0.40
N HIS A 12 15.01 -8.56 0.85
CA HIS A 12 14.52 -8.68 2.23
C HIS A 12 15.64 -8.65 3.26
N ASP A 13 16.80 -9.25 2.95
CA ASP A 13 17.97 -9.22 3.84
C ASP A 13 18.46 -7.77 4.06
N GLU A 14 18.44 -6.94 3.01
CA GLU A 14 18.84 -5.53 3.07
C GLU A 14 17.96 -4.70 4.01
N ILE A 15 16.65 -4.92 3.97
CA ILE A 15 15.67 -4.14 4.76
C ILE A 15 15.15 -4.89 6.00
N ARG A 16 15.70 -6.06 6.32
CA ARG A 16 15.17 -6.94 7.39
C ARG A 16 15.05 -6.24 8.73
N LYS A 17 16.06 -5.48 9.11
CA LYS A 17 16.05 -4.77 10.39
C LYS A 17 14.92 -3.74 10.47
N ASP A 18 14.70 -3.02 9.39
CA ASP A 18 13.65 -1.99 9.32
C ASP A 18 12.25 -2.63 9.34
N LEU A 19 12.09 -3.77 8.65
CA LEU A 19 10.85 -4.55 8.68
C LEU A 19 10.52 -5.05 10.09
N ASP A 20 11.51 -5.61 10.80
CA ASP A 20 11.32 -6.12 12.15
C ASP A 20 10.96 -4.97 13.13
N GLN A 21 11.57 -3.80 12.99
CA GLN A 21 11.24 -2.63 13.78
C GLN A 21 9.82 -2.10 13.50
N ALA A 22 9.43 -2.01 12.23
CA ALA A 22 8.10 -1.58 11.83
C ALA A 22 7.02 -2.54 12.34
N TYR A 23 7.26 -3.84 12.22
CA TYR A 23 6.37 -4.88 12.76
C TYR A 23 6.17 -4.74 14.26
N ASN A 24 7.26 -4.69 15.03
CA ASN A 24 7.19 -4.56 16.50
C ASN A 24 6.46 -3.29 16.91
N LYS A 25 6.71 -2.16 16.24
CA LYS A 25 6.04 -0.90 16.51
C LYS A 25 4.52 -0.99 16.36
N VAL A 26 4.03 -1.67 15.33
CA VAL A 26 2.60 -1.87 15.12
C VAL A 26 2.01 -2.81 16.17
N ILE A 27 2.68 -3.94 16.46
CA ILE A 27 2.22 -4.90 17.47
C ILE A 27 2.14 -4.23 18.84
N ASP A 28 3.17 -3.49 19.25
CA ASP A 28 3.21 -2.81 20.54
C ASP A 28 2.15 -1.71 20.67
N SER A 29 1.77 -1.09 19.56
CA SER A 29 0.70 -0.09 19.55
C SER A 29 -0.70 -0.65 19.80
N ASN A 30 -0.91 -1.94 19.55
CA ASN A 30 -2.21 -2.61 19.55
C ASN A 30 -3.27 -1.96 18.64
N TYR A 31 -2.84 -1.17 17.66
CA TYR A 31 -3.72 -0.48 16.71
C TYR A 31 -3.44 -0.94 15.28
N PHE A 32 -4.32 -1.82 14.76
CA PHE A 32 -4.06 -2.59 13.55
C PHE A 32 -4.85 -2.15 12.32
N ILE A 33 -5.85 -1.29 12.50
CA ILE A 33 -6.72 -0.84 11.41
C ILE A 33 -6.70 0.69 11.35
N GLN A 34 -6.36 1.24 10.19
CA GLN A 34 -6.33 2.69 9.95
C GLN A 34 -5.54 3.48 11.02
N GLY A 35 -4.41 2.94 11.43
CA GLY A 35 -3.54 3.57 12.41
C GLY A 35 -2.58 4.60 11.80
N LYS A 36 -1.72 5.17 12.64
CA LYS A 36 -0.70 6.15 12.24
C LYS A 36 0.20 5.69 11.09
N GLU A 37 0.49 4.40 11.01
CA GLU A 37 1.34 3.86 9.94
C GLU A 37 0.64 3.95 8.58
N CYS A 38 -0.69 3.75 8.53
CA CYS A 38 -1.47 3.97 7.32
C CYS A 38 -1.48 5.44 6.90
N GLU A 39 -1.70 6.35 7.84
CA GLU A 39 -1.69 7.80 7.58
C GLU A 39 -0.32 8.28 7.06
N LEU A 40 0.76 7.78 7.66
CA LEU A 40 2.12 8.08 7.21
C LEU A 40 2.38 7.53 5.82
N PHE A 41 1.99 6.28 5.56
CA PHE A 41 2.12 5.68 4.23
C PHE A 41 1.37 6.47 3.17
N GLU A 42 0.12 6.84 3.43
CA GLU A 42 -0.70 7.62 2.49
C GLU A 42 -0.02 8.95 2.14
N LYS A 43 0.54 9.63 3.14
CA LYS A 43 1.27 10.87 2.93
C LYS A 43 2.56 10.67 2.13
N GLU A 44 3.40 9.75 2.56
CA GLU A 44 4.70 9.47 1.92
C GLU A 44 4.51 8.97 0.49
N PHE A 45 3.51 8.13 0.25
CA PHE A 45 3.21 7.61 -1.08
C PHE A 45 2.63 8.68 -2.01
N ALA A 46 1.78 9.58 -1.49
CA ALA A 46 1.31 10.74 -2.25
C ALA A 46 2.48 11.63 -2.67
N ASP A 47 3.39 11.94 -1.74
CA ASP A 47 4.59 12.73 -2.01
C ASP A 47 5.50 12.04 -3.05
N TYR A 48 5.73 10.73 -2.90
CA TYR A 48 6.51 9.94 -3.86
C TYR A 48 5.92 9.96 -5.28
N CYS A 49 4.60 9.86 -5.40
CA CYS A 49 3.89 9.90 -6.68
C CYS A 49 3.65 11.32 -7.21
N ASN A 50 4.08 12.35 -6.49
CA ASN A 50 3.77 13.75 -6.77
C ASN A 50 2.26 13.98 -6.93
N ALA A 51 1.48 13.31 -6.10
CA ALA A 51 0.02 13.40 -6.03
C ALA A 51 -0.39 14.23 -4.82
N LYS A 52 -1.55 14.87 -4.90
CA LYS A 52 -2.06 15.68 -3.79
C LYS A 52 -2.55 14.83 -2.62
N TYR A 53 -3.13 13.68 -2.93
CA TYR A 53 -3.70 12.76 -1.95
C TYR A 53 -3.40 11.31 -2.31
N CYS A 54 -3.36 10.48 -1.28
CA CYS A 54 -3.37 9.03 -1.38
C CYS A 54 -4.37 8.50 -0.35
N VAL A 55 -5.16 7.53 -0.74
CA VAL A 55 -6.14 6.88 0.14
C VAL A 55 -5.93 5.38 0.10
N GLY A 56 -5.62 4.80 1.24
CA GLY A 56 -5.51 3.35 1.39
C GLY A 56 -6.88 2.68 1.31
N VAL A 57 -6.95 1.58 0.57
CA VAL A 57 -8.15 0.77 0.39
C VAL A 57 -7.83 -0.70 0.60
N ALA A 58 -8.85 -1.55 0.77
CA ALA A 58 -8.64 -2.95 1.12
C ALA A 58 -8.03 -3.78 -0.02
N THR A 59 -8.38 -3.50 -1.27
CA THR A 59 -7.92 -4.25 -2.45
C THR A 59 -7.81 -3.34 -3.67
N GLY A 60 -7.08 -3.79 -4.70
CA GLY A 60 -7.06 -3.12 -6.00
C GLY A 60 -8.43 -3.07 -6.68
N LEU A 61 -9.28 -4.06 -6.46
CA LEU A 61 -10.66 -4.07 -6.96
C LEU A 61 -11.47 -2.94 -6.30
N ASP A 62 -11.36 -2.77 -4.99
CA ASP A 62 -12.00 -1.67 -4.27
C ASP A 62 -11.50 -0.31 -4.77
N ALA A 63 -10.20 -0.19 -5.05
CA ALA A 63 -9.63 1.03 -5.62
C ALA A 63 -10.29 1.39 -6.95
N LEU A 64 -10.39 0.45 -7.88
CA LEU A 64 -11.04 0.65 -9.17
C LEU A 64 -12.51 1.02 -9.01
N TYR A 65 -13.24 0.29 -8.17
CA TYR A 65 -14.64 0.57 -7.90
C TYR A 65 -14.86 1.98 -7.32
N LEU A 66 -14.08 2.35 -6.31
CA LEU A 66 -14.19 3.66 -5.66
C LEU A 66 -13.83 4.81 -6.59
N ILE A 67 -12.84 4.64 -7.47
CA ILE A 67 -12.48 5.63 -8.49
C ILE A 67 -13.66 5.86 -9.44
N LEU A 68 -14.25 4.80 -9.97
CA LEU A 68 -15.41 4.90 -10.86
C LEU A 68 -16.60 5.60 -10.16
N ARG A 69 -16.83 5.25 -8.91
CA ARG A 69 -17.88 5.91 -8.09
C ARG A 69 -17.61 7.39 -7.86
N ALA A 70 -16.39 7.74 -7.54
CA ALA A 70 -15.98 9.14 -7.31
C ALA A 70 -16.11 10.00 -8.58
N MET A 71 -15.93 9.38 -9.75
CA MET A 71 -16.10 10.02 -11.06
C MET A 71 -17.55 10.01 -11.57
N ASN A 72 -18.50 9.48 -10.79
CA ASN A 72 -19.91 9.27 -11.18
C ASN A 72 -20.08 8.41 -12.46
N ILE A 73 -19.14 7.52 -12.72
CA ILE A 73 -19.22 6.56 -13.81
C ILE A 73 -20.12 5.40 -13.37
N GLY A 74 -21.14 5.08 -14.15
CA GLY A 74 -22.12 4.07 -13.81
C GLY A 74 -22.90 3.53 -14.99
N ASN A 75 -24.14 3.17 -14.78
CA ASN A 75 -24.97 2.56 -15.81
C ASN A 75 -25.12 3.47 -17.04
N GLY A 76 -24.75 2.94 -18.20
CA GLY A 76 -24.77 3.66 -19.48
C GLY A 76 -23.43 4.30 -19.88
N ASP A 77 -22.45 4.32 -18.97
CA ASP A 77 -21.11 4.80 -19.26
C ASP A 77 -20.20 3.67 -19.77
N GLU A 78 -19.19 4.04 -20.52
CA GLU A 78 -18.18 3.12 -21.05
C GLU A 78 -16.79 3.47 -20.52
N VAL A 79 -16.00 2.44 -20.21
CA VAL A 79 -14.58 2.55 -19.82
C VAL A 79 -13.75 1.76 -20.80
N ILE A 80 -12.79 2.43 -21.45
CA ILE A 80 -11.91 1.84 -22.48
C ILE A 80 -10.54 1.58 -21.87
#